data_80bda9456e7f8ad789c1ffd0895e5069
#
_entry.id   80bda9456e7f8ad789c1ffd0895e5069
#
_cell.length_a   1.000
_cell.length_b   1.000
_cell.length_c   1.000
_cell.angle_alpha   90.00
_cell.angle_beta   90.00
_cell.angle_gamma   90.00
#
_symmetry.space_group_name_H-M   'P 1'
#
loop_
_entity.id
_entity.type
_entity.pdbx_description
1 polymer ?
#
loop_
_entity_poly.entity_id
_entity_poly.type
_entity_poly.pdbx_seq_one_letter_code
_entity_poly.pdbx_strand_id
1 'polypeptide(L)'
;MKKGFVLTEILIFFFIFSILITGIFFAVKNVINRAKVVSAKAQISQLALLLEQVKNDTGTYPAFLSDLTKNSPPKLQENGWNGPYTNNIPLDPWGNPYFYKIPPTTVFSSPRLPRVYGTPDTFTENFDAIAGKGKIRVENYGVTSCSIYLNGVEIVKESEFKNNPRPQIIEKEINLLNGNNILTWARSTPGDFLYFSIIVDNMPTGEYFILGSYGKDGKEGGNGYNKDIVWISNKYPNFQE
;
A
#
# COMPACT_ATOMS: atom_id res chain seq x y z
N MET A 1 -60.05 -31.94 -39.26
CA MET A 1 -58.77 -32.67 -39.13
C MET A 1 -57.88 -31.87 -38.18
N LYS A 2 -57.61 -32.38 -36.98
CA LYS A 2 -56.58 -31.76 -36.09
C LYS A 2 -55.21 -32.16 -36.63
N LYS A 3 -54.44 -31.23 -37.15
CA LYS A 3 -53.04 -31.49 -37.50
C LYS A 3 -52.26 -31.70 -36.18
N GLY A 4 -51.75 -32.91 -36.00
CA GLY A 4 -50.85 -33.19 -34.87
C GLY A 4 -49.52 -32.45 -35.08
N PHE A 5 -48.94 -31.92 -34.01
CA PHE A 5 -47.60 -31.33 -34.01
C PHE A 5 -46.60 -32.40 -34.41
N VAL A 6 -45.81 -32.10 -35.47
CA VAL A 6 -44.75 -33.03 -35.94
C VAL A 6 -43.54 -32.92 -35.00
N LEU A 7 -42.87 -34.01 -34.65
CA LEU A 7 -41.72 -34.06 -33.74
C LEU A 7 -40.63 -33.08 -34.16
N THR A 8 -40.44 -32.85 -35.45
CA THR A 8 -39.46 -31.90 -36.00
C THR A 8 -39.79 -30.45 -35.68
N GLU A 9 -41.05 -30.05 -35.63
CA GLU A 9 -41.48 -28.69 -35.26
C GLU A 9 -41.16 -28.39 -33.78
N ILE A 10 -41.34 -29.40 -32.93
CA ILE A 10 -41.01 -29.30 -31.52
C ILE A 10 -39.50 -29.17 -31.34
N LEU A 11 -38.71 -29.96 -32.05
CA LEU A 11 -37.24 -29.88 -32.02
C LEU A 11 -36.71 -28.53 -32.48
N ILE A 12 -37.25 -27.99 -33.57
CA ILE A 12 -36.87 -26.66 -34.08
C ILE A 12 -37.23 -25.56 -33.05
N PHE A 13 -38.43 -25.66 -32.43
CA PHE A 13 -38.85 -24.73 -31.41
C PHE A 13 -37.87 -24.72 -30.22
N PHE A 14 -37.50 -25.88 -29.68
CA PHE A 14 -36.57 -25.97 -28.58
C PHE A 14 -35.16 -25.50 -28.97
N PHE A 15 -34.73 -25.75 -30.20
CA PHE A 15 -33.44 -25.26 -30.69
C PHE A 15 -33.39 -23.73 -30.75
N ILE A 16 -34.37 -23.08 -31.35
CA ILE A 16 -34.49 -21.61 -31.40
C ILE A 16 -34.61 -21.04 -29.97
N PHE A 17 -35.40 -21.65 -29.12
CA PHE A 17 -35.59 -21.21 -27.74
C PHE A 17 -34.31 -21.30 -26.91
N SER A 18 -33.50 -22.34 -27.09
CA SER A 18 -32.18 -22.46 -26.42
C SER A 18 -31.19 -21.38 -26.86
N ILE A 19 -31.18 -21.01 -28.15
CA ILE A 19 -30.33 -19.91 -28.66
C ILE A 19 -30.76 -18.57 -28.03
N LEU A 20 -32.06 -18.29 -27.97
CA LEU A 20 -32.60 -17.05 -27.38
C LEU A 20 -32.26 -16.96 -25.88
N ILE A 21 -32.47 -18.03 -25.12
CA ILE A 21 -32.13 -18.08 -23.69
C ILE A 21 -30.64 -17.83 -23.49
N THR A 22 -29.78 -18.45 -24.28
CA THR A 22 -28.33 -18.27 -24.19
C THR A 22 -27.95 -16.82 -24.47
N GLY A 23 -28.51 -16.18 -25.50
CA GLY A 23 -28.30 -14.77 -25.80
C GLY A 23 -28.71 -13.84 -24.66
N ILE A 24 -29.88 -14.05 -24.07
CA ILE A 24 -30.37 -13.28 -22.93
C ILE A 24 -29.44 -13.47 -21.72
N PHE A 25 -28.99 -14.69 -21.44
CA PHE A 25 -28.10 -14.97 -20.32
C PHE A 25 -26.77 -14.20 -20.42
N PHE A 26 -26.14 -14.17 -21.60
CA PHE A 26 -24.92 -13.39 -21.84
C PHE A 26 -25.16 -11.89 -21.72
N ALA A 27 -26.27 -11.37 -22.24
CA ALA A 27 -26.62 -9.96 -22.13
C ALA A 27 -26.80 -9.52 -20.67
N VAL A 28 -27.57 -10.28 -19.88
CA VAL A 28 -27.80 -10.02 -18.46
C VAL A 28 -26.50 -10.08 -17.67
N LYS A 29 -25.64 -11.06 -17.91
CA LYS A 29 -24.34 -11.19 -17.22
C LYS A 29 -23.43 -9.97 -17.47
N ASN A 30 -23.42 -9.43 -18.70
CA ASN A 30 -22.66 -8.23 -19.03
C ASN A 30 -23.20 -6.98 -18.32
N VAL A 31 -24.52 -6.81 -18.25
CA VAL A 31 -25.18 -5.71 -17.53
C VAL A 31 -24.83 -5.77 -16.05
N ILE A 32 -24.94 -6.94 -15.42
CA ILE A 32 -24.57 -7.13 -14.00
C ILE A 32 -23.11 -6.77 -13.76
N ASN A 33 -22.18 -7.22 -14.60
CA ASN A 33 -20.77 -6.92 -14.43
C ASN A 33 -20.47 -5.42 -14.59
N ARG A 34 -21.12 -4.73 -15.55
CA ARG A 34 -21.00 -3.27 -15.68
C ARG A 34 -21.54 -2.54 -14.44
N ALA A 35 -22.70 -2.97 -13.93
CA ALA A 35 -23.27 -2.42 -12.70
C ALA A 35 -22.32 -2.59 -11.50
N LYS A 36 -21.65 -3.73 -11.39
CA LYS A 36 -20.62 -3.97 -10.35
C LYS A 36 -19.43 -3.01 -10.45
N VAL A 37 -18.93 -2.74 -11.65
CA VAL A 37 -17.85 -1.74 -11.86
C VAL A 37 -18.29 -0.35 -11.40
N VAL A 38 -19.50 0.07 -11.78
CA VAL A 38 -20.04 1.38 -11.35
C VAL A 38 -20.20 1.44 -9.84
N SER A 39 -20.72 0.37 -9.23
CA SER A 39 -20.86 0.27 -7.78
C SER A 39 -19.50 0.30 -7.06
N ALA A 40 -18.48 -0.40 -7.58
CA ALA A 40 -17.13 -0.36 -7.03
C ALA A 40 -16.55 1.06 -7.08
N LYS A 41 -16.67 1.76 -8.21
CA LYS A 41 -16.24 3.16 -8.34
C LYS A 41 -16.94 4.07 -7.33
N ALA A 42 -18.25 3.91 -7.13
CA ALA A 42 -19.02 4.69 -6.16
C ALA A 42 -18.53 4.44 -4.72
N GLN A 43 -18.32 3.17 -4.33
CA GLN A 43 -17.81 2.80 -3.01
C GLN A 43 -16.37 3.32 -2.78
N ILE A 44 -15.49 3.23 -3.79
CA ILE A 44 -14.15 3.80 -3.74
C ILE A 44 -14.22 5.31 -3.51
N SER A 45 -15.10 6.03 -4.24
CA SER A 45 -15.27 7.48 -4.06
C SER A 45 -15.77 7.83 -2.65
N GLN A 46 -16.67 7.04 -2.08
CA GLN A 46 -17.14 7.23 -0.69
C GLN A 46 -16.01 7.02 0.32
N LEU A 47 -15.24 5.94 0.18
CA LEU A 47 -14.08 5.68 1.05
C LEU A 47 -13.01 6.78 0.90
N ALA A 48 -12.78 7.27 -0.32
CA ALA A 48 -11.86 8.37 -0.57
C ALA A 48 -12.29 9.66 0.16
N LEU A 49 -13.57 9.99 0.16
CA LEU A 49 -14.09 11.14 0.92
C LEU A 49 -13.86 11.00 2.42
N LEU A 50 -14.02 9.80 2.98
CA LEU A 50 -13.73 9.54 4.39
C LEU A 50 -12.23 9.69 4.70
N LEU A 51 -11.35 9.24 3.81
CA LEU A 51 -9.89 9.44 3.93
C LEU A 51 -9.51 10.93 3.89
N GLU A 52 -10.14 11.71 3.00
CA GLU A 52 -9.96 13.17 2.96
C GLU A 52 -10.47 13.85 4.24
N GLN A 53 -11.55 13.34 4.82
CA GLN A 53 -12.04 13.83 6.11
C GLN A 53 -11.02 13.58 7.23
N VAL A 54 -10.45 12.37 7.32
CA VAL A 54 -9.37 12.07 8.28
C VAL A 54 -8.20 13.05 8.10
N LYS A 55 -7.77 13.29 6.86
CA LYS A 55 -6.68 14.21 6.57
C LYS A 55 -7.02 15.65 6.99
N ASN A 56 -8.24 16.09 6.77
CA ASN A 56 -8.69 17.43 7.19
C ASN A 56 -8.66 17.57 8.73
N ASP A 57 -9.03 16.52 9.45
CA ASP A 57 -9.07 16.50 10.90
C ASP A 57 -7.66 16.38 11.52
N THR A 58 -6.81 15.49 10.99
CA THR A 58 -5.53 15.11 11.60
C THR A 58 -4.29 15.64 10.87
N GLY A 59 -4.46 16.21 9.68
CA GLY A 59 -3.37 16.66 8.81
C GLY A 59 -2.75 15.57 7.92
N THR A 60 -3.07 14.28 8.15
CA THR A 60 -2.47 13.15 7.43
C THR A 60 -3.51 12.10 7.05
N TYR A 61 -3.25 11.34 5.99
CA TYR A 61 -4.00 10.12 5.70
C TYR A 61 -3.60 9.01 6.67
N PRO A 62 -4.53 8.13 7.07
CA PRO A 62 -4.24 7.04 8.00
C PRO A 62 -3.31 5.99 7.38
N ALA A 63 -2.60 5.24 8.24
CA ALA A 63 -1.71 4.17 7.80
C ALA A 63 -2.45 3.01 7.14
N PHE A 64 -3.65 2.70 7.64
CA PHE A 64 -4.48 1.58 7.18
C PHE A 64 -5.91 2.02 6.93
N LEU A 65 -6.54 1.43 5.91
CA LEU A 65 -7.95 1.69 5.61
C LEU A 65 -8.86 1.31 6.80
N SER A 66 -8.49 0.27 7.56
CA SER A 66 -9.21 -0.16 8.76
C SER A 66 -9.23 0.89 9.89
N ASP A 67 -8.35 1.88 9.85
CA ASP A 67 -8.34 2.94 10.84
C ASP A 67 -9.63 3.77 10.80
N LEU A 68 -10.30 3.86 9.65
CA LEU A 68 -11.59 4.53 9.51
C LEU A 68 -12.68 4.01 10.47
N THR A 69 -12.55 2.78 10.95
CA THR A 69 -13.55 2.14 11.85
C THR A 69 -13.18 2.26 13.32
N LYS A 70 -12.05 2.87 13.67
CA LYS A 70 -11.57 2.95 15.05
C LYS A 70 -12.21 4.10 15.83
N ASN A 71 -12.69 3.79 17.04
CA ASN A 71 -13.17 4.80 17.99
C ASN A 71 -12.03 5.61 18.60
N SER A 72 -10.87 4.98 18.78
CA SER A 72 -9.67 5.62 19.35
C SER A 72 -8.71 6.02 18.23
N PRO A 73 -7.98 7.14 18.37
CA PRO A 73 -7.02 7.57 17.37
C PRO A 73 -5.95 6.51 17.11
N PRO A 74 -5.59 6.26 15.84
CA PRO A 74 -4.42 5.49 15.52
C PRO A 74 -3.14 6.19 16.01
N LYS A 75 -2.07 5.42 16.19
CA LYS A 75 -0.77 5.98 16.52
C LYS A 75 -0.31 7.00 15.48
N LEU A 76 0.25 8.12 15.94
CA LEU A 76 0.69 9.27 15.15
C LEU A 76 -0.46 10.11 14.53
N GLN A 77 -1.71 9.85 14.93
CA GLN A 77 -2.89 10.65 14.54
C GLN A 77 -3.75 11.04 15.76
N GLU A 78 -3.13 11.09 16.94
CA GLU A 78 -3.83 11.38 18.22
C GLU A 78 -4.47 12.78 18.21
N ASN A 79 -3.85 13.74 17.54
CA ASN A 79 -4.35 15.10 17.44
C ASN A 79 -5.39 15.25 16.32
N GLY A 80 -6.56 15.77 16.66
CA GLY A 80 -7.62 16.05 15.69
C GLY A 80 -8.49 14.86 15.27
N TRP A 81 -8.24 13.67 15.80
CA TRP A 81 -9.03 12.48 15.47
C TRP A 81 -10.49 12.61 15.92
N ASN A 82 -11.43 12.46 14.99
CA ASN A 82 -12.89 12.53 15.22
C ASN A 82 -13.61 11.23 14.86
N GLY A 83 -12.85 10.11 14.73
CA GLY A 83 -13.45 8.81 14.36
C GLY A 83 -14.37 8.20 15.42
N PRO A 84 -15.09 7.13 15.07
CA PRO A 84 -14.98 6.40 13.82
C PRO A 84 -15.60 7.17 12.64
N TYR A 85 -14.96 7.12 11.48
CA TYR A 85 -15.47 7.78 10.27
C TYR A 85 -16.47 6.90 9.51
N THR A 86 -16.44 5.60 9.76
CA THR A 86 -17.44 4.64 9.29
C THR A 86 -17.56 3.47 10.27
N ASN A 87 -18.71 2.81 10.26
CA ASN A 87 -18.91 1.62 11.09
C ASN A 87 -18.22 0.37 10.53
N ASN A 88 -18.07 0.29 9.22
CA ASN A 88 -17.45 -0.85 8.54
C ASN A 88 -16.88 -0.43 7.17
N ILE A 89 -15.91 -1.20 6.69
CA ILE A 89 -15.41 -1.10 5.33
C ILE A 89 -16.08 -2.22 4.52
N PRO A 90 -16.87 -1.87 3.49
CA PRO A 90 -17.54 -2.88 2.68
C PRO A 90 -16.52 -3.68 1.86
N LEU A 91 -16.90 -4.88 1.46
CA LEU A 91 -16.25 -5.58 0.37
C LEU A 91 -16.67 -4.95 -0.97
N ASP A 92 -15.86 -5.11 -1.97
CA ASP A 92 -16.22 -4.72 -3.33
C ASP A 92 -17.41 -5.55 -3.86
N PRO A 93 -18.05 -5.17 -4.97
CA PRO A 93 -19.22 -5.88 -5.49
C PRO A 93 -18.95 -7.32 -5.93
N TRP A 94 -17.72 -7.76 -6.00
CA TRP A 94 -17.35 -9.16 -6.26
C TRP A 94 -17.02 -9.93 -4.98
N GLY A 95 -16.95 -9.27 -3.81
CA GLY A 95 -16.71 -9.87 -2.51
C GLY A 95 -15.25 -9.82 -2.07
N ASN A 96 -14.39 -9.03 -2.74
CA ASN A 96 -12.99 -8.86 -2.39
C ASN A 96 -12.79 -7.61 -1.51
N PRO A 97 -11.75 -7.58 -0.64
CA PRO A 97 -11.40 -6.37 0.09
C PRO A 97 -10.82 -5.31 -0.85
N TYR A 98 -11.06 -4.03 -0.53
CA TYR A 98 -10.38 -2.92 -1.17
C TYR A 98 -8.91 -2.90 -0.74
N PHE A 99 -7.99 -2.65 -1.67
CA PHE A 99 -6.61 -2.35 -1.33
C PHE A 99 -6.43 -0.86 -1.07
N TYR A 100 -5.54 -0.55 -0.15
CA TYR A 100 -5.17 0.81 0.23
C TYR A 100 -3.66 0.88 0.39
N LYS A 101 -3.03 1.86 -0.26
CA LYS A 101 -1.59 2.09 -0.19
C LYS A 101 -1.33 3.58 -0.02
N ILE A 102 -0.38 3.91 0.83
CA ILE A 102 0.19 5.25 0.95
C ILE A 102 1.64 5.21 0.48
N PRO A 103 2.22 6.33 0.00
CA PRO A 103 3.60 6.33 -0.47
C PRO A 103 4.56 5.96 0.66
N PRO A 104 5.66 5.27 0.34
CA PRO A 104 6.73 5.05 1.29
C PRO A 104 7.24 6.38 1.84
N THR A 105 7.39 6.46 3.15
CA THR A 105 7.82 7.67 3.84
C THR A 105 9.17 7.45 4.48
N THR A 106 10.12 8.38 4.28
CA THR A 106 11.39 8.40 5.00
C THR A 106 11.16 8.98 6.39
N VAL A 107 11.25 8.12 7.40
CA VAL A 107 11.04 8.50 8.82
C VAL A 107 12.33 8.93 9.50
N PHE A 108 13.47 8.57 8.94
CA PHE A 108 14.79 8.98 9.41
C PHE A 108 15.76 9.12 8.26
N SER A 109 16.60 10.17 8.30
CA SER A 109 17.75 10.35 7.41
C SER A 109 18.93 10.82 8.23
N SER A 110 20.05 10.12 8.11
CA SER A 110 21.27 10.52 8.79
C SER A 110 21.85 11.80 8.18
N PRO A 111 22.46 12.68 8.99
CA PRO A 111 23.30 13.74 8.47
C PRO A 111 24.57 13.14 7.85
N ARG A 112 25.30 13.93 7.06
CA ARG A 112 26.66 13.62 6.67
C ARG A 112 27.57 13.78 7.89
N LEU A 113 28.14 12.67 8.36
CA LEU A 113 29.06 12.67 9.51
C LEU A 113 30.47 12.39 9.03
N PRO A 114 31.36 13.40 8.99
CA PRO A 114 32.76 13.17 8.73
C PRO A 114 33.38 12.44 9.93
N ARG A 115 34.24 11.47 9.68
CA ARG A 115 35.00 10.82 10.73
C ARG A 115 36.41 11.34 10.82
N VAL A 116 36.84 11.70 12.03
CA VAL A 116 38.24 12.06 12.37
C VAL A 116 38.93 10.82 12.97
N TYR A 117 40.28 10.80 12.94
CA TYR A 117 41.06 9.74 13.59
C TYR A 117 40.80 9.69 15.10
N GLY A 118 40.71 8.50 15.67
CA GLY A 118 40.49 8.27 17.11
C GLY A 118 39.64 7.05 17.37
N THR A 119 39.03 6.99 18.58
CA THR A 119 38.07 5.97 18.95
C THR A 119 36.86 5.97 18.00
N PRO A 120 36.22 4.83 17.75
CA PRO A 120 34.98 4.77 16.95
C PRO A 120 33.93 5.74 17.46
N ASP A 121 33.35 6.53 16.55
CA ASP A 121 32.24 7.41 16.88
C ASP A 121 30.95 6.58 16.94
N THR A 122 30.22 6.68 18.04
CA THR A 122 28.89 6.05 18.19
C THR A 122 27.84 7.14 18.27
N PHE A 123 26.76 6.95 17.53
CA PHE A 123 25.62 7.87 17.45
C PHE A 123 24.35 7.10 17.76
N THR A 124 23.42 7.76 18.45
CA THR A 124 22.11 7.18 18.76
C THR A 124 21.04 8.23 18.47
N GLU A 125 20.07 7.85 17.69
CA GLU A 125 18.93 8.67 17.31
C GLU A 125 17.63 7.93 17.56
N ASN A 126 16.57 8.69 17.81
CA ASN A 126 15.23 8.17 18.03
C ASN A 126 14.32 8.69 16.92
N PHE A 127 13.45 7.82 16.44
CA PHE A 127 12.41 8.21 15.48
C PHE A 127 11.12 7.43 15.76
N ASP A 128 9.99 8.01 15.42
CA ASP A 128 8.68 7.38 15.57
C ASP A 128 8.26 6.66 14.30
N ALA A 129 7.66 5.48 14.47
CA ALA A 129 7.09 4.70 13.39
C ALA A 129 5.88 3.90 13.87
N ILE A 130 5.13 3.34 12.92
CA ILE A 130 4.11 2.33 13.17
C ILE A 130 4.76 0.94 13.07
N ALA A 131 4.37 0.04 13.97
CA ALA A 131 4.87 -1.33 13.95
C ALA A 131 4.61 -2.00 12.59
N GLY A 132 5.66 -2.61 12.04
CA GLY A 132 5.58 -3.25 10.74
C GLY A 132 6.93 -3.40 10.07
N LYS A 133 6.89 -3.67 8.76
CA LYS A 133 8.09 -3.75 7.93
C LYS A 133 8.49 -2.38 7.43
N GLY A 134 9.79 -2.16 7.36
CA GLY A 134 10.41 -1.02 6.70
C GLY A 134 11.68 -1.46 6.01
N LYS A 135 12.40 -0.50 5.43
CA LYS A 135 13.71 -0.70 4.83
C LYS A 135 14.72 0.29 5.40
N ILE A 136 15.92 -0.21 5.67
CA ILE A 136 17.09 0.66 5.78
C ILE A 136 17.79 0.68 4.42
N ARG A 137 18.15 1.88 3.95
CA ARG A 137 18.98 2.10 2.78
C ARG A 137 20.23 2.84 3.21
N VAL A 138 21.40 2.25 2.99
CA VAL A 138 22.71 2.83 3.27
C VAL A 138 23.39 3.17 1.95
N GLU A 139 23.86 4.40 1.83
CA GLU A 139 24.69 4.88 0.70
C GLU A 139 26.10 5.14 1.22
N ASN A 140 27.00 4.21 0.95
CA ASN A 140 28.38 4.25 1.45
C ASN A 140 29.33 4.84 0.41
N TYR A 141 29.98 5.94 0.77
CA TYR A 141 30.97 6.65 -0.06
C TYR A 141 32.41 6.42 0.42
N GLY A 142 32.70 5.19 0.88
CA GLY A 142 34.09 4.77 1.16
C GLY A 142 34.36 4.42 2.61
N VAL A 143 33.37 4.38 3.48
CA VAL A 143 33.49 3.83 4.84
C VAL A 143 33.71 2.32 4.72
N THR A 144 34.76 1.78 5.35
CA THR A 144 35.12 0.36 5.27
C THR A 144 34.67 -0.46 6.45
N SER A 145 34.17 0.17 7.53
CA SER A 145 33.65 -0.53 8.70
C SER A 145 32.62 0.36 9.42
N CYS A 146 31.41 -0.15 9.55
CA CYS A 146 30.32 0.45 10.31
C CYS A 146 29.34 -0.62 10.75
N SER A 147 28.90 -0.57 11.99
CA SER A 147 27.78 -1.40 12.50
C SER A 147 26.55 -0.53 12.72
N ILE A 148 25.38 -0.99 12.31
CA ILE A 148 24.10 -0.29 12.51
C ILE A 148 23.14 -1.20 13.26
N TYR A 149 22.59 -0.69 14.35
CA TYR A 149 21.65 -1.39 15.23
C TYR A 149 20.29 -0.68 15.26
N LEU A 150 19.23 -1.43 15.22
CA LEU A 150 17.86 -0.93 15.42
C LEU A 150 17.26 -1.64 16.63
N ASN A 151 16.83 -0.87 17.64
CA ASN A 151 16.29 -1.40 18.91
C ASN A 151 17.20 -2.48 19.53
N GLY A 152 18.53 -2.27 19.47
CA GLY A 152 19.54 -3.18 19.99
C GLY A 152 19.87 -4.39 19.13
N VAL A 153 19.20 -4.58 17.98
CA VAL A 153 19.47 -5.66 17.03
C VAL A 153 20.38 -5.17 15.92
N GLU A 154 21.51 -5.86 15.66
CA GLU A 154 22.41 -5.52 14.56
C GLU A 154 21.75 -5.82 13.21
N ILE A 155 21.51 -4.76 12.42
CA ILE A 155 20.84 -4.86 11.12
C ILE A 155 21.82 -4.76 9.94
N VAL A 156 22.93 -4.02 10.08
CA VAL A 156 24.00 -3.93 9.09
C VAL A 156 25.32 -4.18 9.80
N LYS A 157 26.06 -5.17 9.31
CA LYS A 157 27.33 -5.61 9.91
C LYS A 157 28.53 -4.94 9.26
N GLU A 158 29.61 -4.77 10.00
CA GLU A 158 30.88 -4.23 9.51
C GLU A 158 31.37 -4.94 8.24
N SER A 159 31.25 -6.26 8.18
CA SER A 159 31.68 -7.08 7.04
C SER A 159 30.97 -6.80 5.72
N GLU A 160 29.85 -6.07 5.77
CA GLU A 160 29.06 -5.72 4.59
C GLU A 160 29.58 -4.46 3.89
N PHE A 161 30.40 -3.67 4.56
CA PHE A 161 30.94 -2.43 4.01
C PHE A 161 32.13 -2.71 3.10
N LYS A 162 32.10 -2.13 1.90
CA LYS A 162 33.13 -2.26 0.87
C LYS A 162 33.51 -0.89 0.33
N ASN A 163 34.78 -0.74 -0.03
CA ASN A 163 35.29 0.53 -0.58
C ASN A 163 34.87 0.75 -2.06
N ASN A 164 34.46 -0.27 -2.77
CA ASN A 164 33.95 -0.22 -4.14
C ASN A 164 32.69 -1.10 -4.30
N PRO A 165 31.68 -0.69 -5.09
CA PRO A 165 31.59 0.60 -5.80
C PRO A 165 31.37 1.79 -4.86
N ARG A 166 31.42 3.02 -5.39
CA ARG A 166 31.08 4.26 -4.67
C ARG A 166 29.97 5.03 -5.42
N PRO A 167 28.78 5.22 -4.86
CA PRO A 167 28.39 4.67 -3.57
C PRO A 167 28.11 3.16 -3.63
N GLN A 168 28.43 2.46 -2.55
CA GLN A 168 27.90 1.13 -2.30
C GLN A 168 26.51 1.30 -1.71
N ILE A 169 25.51 0.59 -2.26
CA ILE A 169 24.16 0.58 -1.74
C ILE A 169 23.91 -0.71 -0.96
N ILE A 170 23.49 -0.58 0.30
CA ILE A 170 23.07 -1.69 1.15
C ILE A 170 21.59 -1.44 1.49
N GLU A 171 20.71 -2.34 1.10
CA GLU A 171 19.29 -2.30 1.46
C GLU A 171 18.91 -3.56 2.24
N LYS A 172 18.17 -3.37 3.33
CA LYS A 172 17.65 -4.47 4.15
C LYS A 172 16.25 -4.20 4.65
N GLU A 173 15.46 -5.25 4.69
CA GLU A 173 14.19 -5.22 5.44
C GLU A 173 14.47 -5.17 6.93
N ILE A 174 13.69 -4.36 7.64
CA ILE A 174 13.75 -4.18 9.08
C ILE A 174 12.35 -4.29 9.68
N ASN A 175 12.28 -4.64 10.96
CA ASN A 175 11.05 -4.63 11.73
C ASN A 175 11.03 -3.42 12.66
N LEU A 176 9.95 -2.66 12.60
CA LEU A 176 9.73 -1.45 13.38
C LEU A 176 8.77 -1.72 14.53
N LEU A 177 8.98 -1.03 15.64
CA LEU A 177 8.08 -1.02 16.78
C LEU A 177 7.07 0.12 16.63
N ASN A 178 5.94 -0.01 17.31
CA ASN A 178 4.93 1.04 17.36
C ASN A 178 5.40 2.16 18.32
N GLY A 179 5.52 3.36 17.81
CA GLY A 179 6.09 4.51 18.53
C GLY A 179 7.59 4.62 18.32
N ASN A 180 8.33 4.89 19.39
CA ASN A 180 9.74 5.22 19.32
C ASN A 180 10.62 4.01 18.96
N ASN A 181 11.49 4.18 17.97
CA ASN A 181 12.52 3.24 17.57
C ASN A 181 13.89 3.88 17.79
N ILE A 182 14.82 3.10 18.32
CA ILE A 182 16.17 3.54 18.64
C ILE A 182 17.14 3.04 17.58
N LEU A 183 17.80 3.95 16.92
CA LEU A 183 18.82 3.67 15.91
C LEU A 183 20.18 4.06 16.45
N THR A 184 21.08 3.10 16.52
CA THR A 184 22.47 3.32 16.95
C THR A 184 23.41 2.83 15.87
N TRP A 185 24.45 3.60 15.57
CA TRP A 185 25.51 3.17 14.65
C TRP A 185 26.88 3.61 15.14
N ALA A 186 27.89 2.81 14.79
CA ALA A 186 29.28 3.09 15.11
C ALA A 186 30.14 2.93 13.87
N ARG A 187 30.97 3.92 13.57
CA ARG A 187 31.98 3.86 12.52
C ARG A 187 33.35 3.64 13.14
N SER A 188 34.04 2.60 12.68
CA SER A 188 35.35 2.22 13.21
C SER A 188 36.53 2.74 12.40
N THR A 189 36.34 3.06 11.11
CA THR A 189 37.44 3.52 10.23
C THR A 189 37.28 4.97 9.80
N PRO A 190 38.38 5.76 9.79
CA PRO A 190 38.46 7.02 9.09
C PRO A 190 38.17 6.77 7.59
N GLY A 191 37.63 7.74 6.93
CA GLY A 191 37.32 7.60 5.53
C GLY A 191 36.31 8.62 5.09
N ASP A 192 35.74 8.39 3.92
CA ASP A 192 34.75 9.25 3.35
C ASP A 192 33.46 9.30 4.26
N PHE A 193 32.32 9.18 3.72
CA PHE A 193 31.08 9.33 4.47
C PHE A 193 30.06 8.29 4.04
N LEU A 194 29.03 8.15 4.84
CA LEU A 194 27.83 7.41 4.46
C LEU A 194 26.59 8.23 4.81
N TYR A 195 25.52 7.92 4.11
CA TYR A 195 24.16 8.29 4.50
C TYR A 195 23.35 7.02 4.71
N PHE A 196 22.38 7.07 5.57
CA PHE A 196 21.33 6.05 5.60
C PHE A 196 19.98 6.69 5.90
N SER A 197 18.96 6.01 5.39
CA SER A 197 17.56 6.39 5.60
C SER A 197 16.75 5.18 6.02
N ILE A 198 15.74 5.42 6.84
CA ILE A 198 14.71 4.45 7.19
C ILE A 198 13.44 4.82 6.43
N ILE A 199 12.96 3.90 5.62
CA ILE A 199 11.80 4.06 4.74
C ILE A 199 10.72 3.08 5.21
N VAL A 200 9.50 3.56 5.34
CA VAL A 200 8.34 2.80 5.85
C VAL A 200 7.19 2.91 4.87
N ASP A 201 6.55 1.78 4.59
CA ASP A 201 5.47 1.71 3.60
C ASP A 201 4.11 2.21 4.13
N ASN A 202 3.87 2.14 5.44
CA ASN A 202 2.56 2.44 6.04
C ASN A 202 2.68 3.46 7.18
N MET A 203 3.13 4.67 6.84
CA MET A 203 3.15 5.80 7.79
C MET A 203 2.08 6.82 7.41
N PRO A 204 1.34 7.40 8.39
CA PRO A 204 0.45 8.51 8.11
C PRO A 204 1.17 9.60 7.32
N THR A 205 0.61 10.01 6.20
CA THR A 205 1.23 11.00 5.30
C THR A 205 0.21 12.01 4.83
N GLY A 206 0.67 13.24 4.61
CA GLY A 206 -0.13 14.30 3.98
C GLY A 206 -0.08 14.31 2.45
N GLU A 207 0.73 13.44 1.81
CA GLU A 207 0.97 13.51 0.38
C GLU A 207 -0.22 13.00 -0.45
N TYR A 208 -0.39 11.69 -0.55
CA TYR A 208 -1.49 11.08 -1.30
C TYR A 208 -1.73 9.63 -0.85
N PHE A 209 -2.81 9.05 -1.32
CA PHE A 209 -3.09 7.62 -1.19
C PHE A 209 -3.52 7.01 -2.52
N ILE A 210 -3.42 5.69 -2.61
CA ILE A 210 -3.93 4.86 -3.68
C ILE A 210 -4.96 3.92 -3.06
N LEU A 211 -6.18 3.92 -3.59
CA LEU A 211 -7.30 3.09 -3.14
C LEU A 211 -7.90 2.37 -4.34
N GLY A 212 -8.28 1.12 -4.20
CA GLY A 212 -8.87 0.43 -5.34
C GLY A 212 -9.40 -0.96 -5.05
N SER A 213 -9.96 -1.55 -6.10
CA SER A 213 -10.41 -2.94 -6.14
C SER A 213 -9.62 -3.69 -7.21
N TYR A 214 -9.23 -4.92 -6.93
CA TYR A 214 -8.60 -5.83 -7.88
C TYR A 214 -9.60 -6.46 -8.87
N GLY A 215 -10.81 -5.90 -8.96
CA GLY A 215 -11.81 -6.38 -9.90
C GLY A 215 -12.36 -7.76 -9.54
N LYS A 216 -12.90 -8.43 -10.55
CA LYS A 216 -13.68 -9.66 -10.37
C LYS A 216 -12.86 -10.86 -9.85
N ASP A 217 -11.60 -10.98 -10.21
CA ASP A 217 -10.75 -12.10 -9.81
C ASP A 217 -9.98 -11.86 -8.50
N GLY A 218 -10.02 -10.63 -7.97
CA GLY A 218 -9.36 -10.25 -6.71
C GLY A 218 -7.84 -10.28 -6.79
N LYS A 219 -7.25 -10.16 -7.99
CA LYS A 219 -5.80 -10.20 -8.22
C LYS A 219 -5.32 -8.94 -8.93
N GLU A 220 -4.12 -8.50 -8.60
CA GLU A 220 -3.50 -7.35 -9.23
C GLU A 220 -3.36 -7.54 -10.75
N GLY A 221 -3.74 -6.50 -11.52
CA GLY A 221 -3.70 -6.50 -12.97
C GLY A 221 -5.00 -6.96 -13.63
N GLY A 222 -4.89 -7.76 -14.71
CA GLY A 222 -6.05 -8.30 -15.43
C GLY A 222 -6.62 -7.40 -16.53
N ASN A 223 -7.65 -7.89 -17.21
CA ASN A 223 -8.33 -7.23 -18.30
C ASN A 223 -9.86 -7.32 -18.16
N GLY A 224 -10.58 -6.38 -18.78
CA GLY A 224 -12.04 -6.35 -18.76
C GLY A 224 -12.58 -6.17 -17.35
N TYR A 225 -13.39 -7.09 -16.87
CA TYR A 225 -13.95 -7.06 -15.50
C TYR A 225 -12.98 -7.53 -14.40
N ASN A 226 -11.83 -8.09 -14.79
CA ASN A 226 -10.74 -8.44 -13.89
C ASN A 226 -9.74 -7.29 -13.73
N LYS A 227 -9.85 -6.23 -14.54
CA LYS A 227 -8.97 -5.07 -14.46
C LYS A 227 -9.16 -4.34 -13.15
N ASP A 228 -8.05 -3.89 -12.57
CA ASP A 228 -8.04 -3.08 -11.35
C ASP A 228 -8.79 -1.77 -11.56
N ILE A 229 -9.54 -1.37 -10.54
CA ILE A 229 -10.17 -0.05 -10.46
C ILE A 229 -9.36 0.74 -9.44
N VAL A 230 -8.61 1.74 -9.92
CA VAL A 230 -7.62 2.46 -9.10
C VAL A 230 -7.99 3.92 -8.98
N TRP A 231 -7.99 4.43 -7.75
CA TRP A 231 -8.13 5.84 -7.39
C TRP A 231 -6.83 6.35 -6.81
N ILE A 232 -6.36 7.50 -7.30
CA ILE A 232 -5.17 8.19 -6.77
C ILE A 232 -5.59 9.60 -6.35
N SER A 233 -5.44 9.94 -5.08
CA SER A 233 -6.02 11.17 -4.50
C SER A 233 -5.42 12.47 -5.03
N ASN A 234 -4.16 12.47 -5.47
CA ASN A 234 -3.47 13.65 -5.99
C ASN A 234 -3.44 13.73 -7.53
N LYS A 235 -4.23 12.91 -8.23
CA LYS A 235 -4.33 12.91 -9.70
C LYS A 235 -5.74 13.28 -10.16
N TYR A 236 -5.82 13.97 -11.30
CA TYR A 236 -7.09 14.23 -11.95
C TYR A 236 -7.04 13.74 -13.42
N PRO A 237 -8.03 12.94 -13.88
CA PRO A 237 -9.09 12.36 -13.04
C PRO A 237 -8.52 11.39 -12.00
N ASN A 238 -9.18 11.27 -10.82
CA ASN A 238 -8.69 10.42 -9.74
C ASN A 238 -8.71 8.92 -10.10
N PHE A 239 -9.71 8.47 -10.88
CA PHE A 239 -9.70 7.13 -11.44
C PHE A 239 -8.71 7.02 -12.58
N GLN A 240 -7.83 6.04 -12.49
CA GLN A 240 -6.85 5.73 -13.53
C GLN A 240 -7.36 4.58 -14.42
N GLU A 241 -7.21 4.71 -15.75
CA GLU A 241 -7.58 3.71 -16.75
C GLU A 241 -6.42 2.79 -17.13
#